data_5caa1233dbac598318855d92c6ff348c
#
_entry.id   5caa1233dbac598318855d92c6ff348c
#
_cell.length_a   1.000
_cell.length_b   1.000
_cell.length_c   1.000
_cell.angle_alpha   90.00
_cell.angle_beta   90.00
_cell.angle_gamma   90.00
#
_symmetry.space_group_name_H-M   'P 1'
#
loop_
_entity.id
_entity.type
_entity.pdbx_description
1 polymer ?
#
loop_
_entity_poly.entity_id
_entity_poly.type
_entity_poly.pdbx_seq_one_letter_code
_entity_poly.pdbx_strand_id
1 'polypeptide(L)'
;MAEKMTLKDVEFQEKLNTGTSKTNNESFEKNGYLVVKDLWNPDELYRENTNEEGQKNYWGKREDQFKLIPKEMQVEGSHSSYWHPQYRSIHSQIRLKLEKIIGKKLYNTYYYDRFYYPGQALTIHADRPACEISVSVHISDNVKERWPLWIKTPYGENHSVKLDPGDGMLYKGCERPHWRDPLPKEYRRTWYGIKVEKKGLYYHQVFFHYVLADGVRSHFAGDSCK
;
A
#
# COMPACT_ATOMS: atom_id res chain seq x y z
N MET A 1 12.69 -2.00 18.69
CA MET A 1 13.93 -2.06 17.90
C MET A 1 13.56 -2.56 16.51
N ALA A 2 13.79 -1.76 15.47
CA ALA A 2 13.55 -2.20 14.09
C ALA A 2 14.65 -3.21 13.75
N GLU A 3 14.31 -4.47 13.51
CA GLU A 3 15.26 -5.43 12.96
C GLU A 3 15.77 -4.92 11.62
N LYS A 4 17.07 -4.83 11.47
CA LYS A 4 17.70 -4.53 10.19
C LYS A 4 17.40 -5.66 9.23
N MET A 5 16.88 -5.32 8.06
CA MET A 5 16.71 -6.24 6.92
C MET A 5 18.03 -7.02 6.72
N THR A 6 17.97 -8.33 6.69
CA THR A 6 19.15 -9.16 6.48
C THR A 6 19.51 -9.22 5.00
N LEU A 7 20.77 -9.51 4.66
CA LEU A 7 21.18 -9.71 3.26
C LEU A 7 20.34 -10.78 2.55
N LYS A 8 19.84 -11.79 3.30
CA LYS A 8 18.94 -12.82 2.77
C LYS A 8 17.59 -12.26 2.33
N ASP A 9 17.06 -11.25 3.04
CA ASP A 9 15.78 -10.61 2.68
C ASP A 9 15.94 -9.78 1.40
N VAL A 10 17.08 -9.15 1.18
CA VAL A 10 17.40 -8.39 -0.05
C VAL A 10 17.55 -9.33 -1.24
N GLU A 11 18.33 -10.40 -1.11
CA GLU A 11 18.51 -11.43 -2.15
C GLU A 11 17.17 -12.12 -2.51
N PHE A 12 16.31 -12.33 -1.52
CA PHE A 12 14.99 -12.90 -1.73
C PHE A 12 14.09 -11.96 -2.53
N GLN A 13 14.10 -10.67 -2.25
CA GLN A 13 13.37 -9.66 -3.01
C GLN A 13 13.85 -9.55 -4.47
N GLU A 14 15.16 -9.56 -4.71
CA GLU A 14 15.73 -9.54 -6.06
C GLU A 14 15.33 -10.77 -6.88
N LYS A 15 15.34 -11.96 -6.29
CA LYS A 15 14.91 -13.20 -6.96
C LYS A 15 13.44 -13.21 -7.36
N LEU A 16 12.56 -12.59 -6.56
CA LEU A 16 11.13 -12.49 -6.86
C LEU A 16 10.83 -11.60 -8.07
N ASN A 17 11.67 -10.60 -8.34
CA ASN A 17 11.45 -9.65 -9.42
C ASN A 17 11.85 -10.15 -10.81
N THR A 18 12.63 -11.23 -10.90
CA THR A 18 13.16 -11.77 -12.17
C THR A 18 12.44 -13.03 -12.65
N GLY A 19 11.44 -13.51 -11.89
CA GLY A 19 10.75 -14.76 -12.14
C GLY A 19 9.75 -14.73 -13.31
N THR A 20 9.51 -15.90 -13.90
CA THR A 20 8.38 -16.13 -14.81
C THR A 20 7.05 -16.03 -14.06
N SER A 21 5.91 -15.88 -14.76
CA SER A 21 4.58 -15.90 -14.11
C SER A 21 4.36 -17.13 -13.22
N LYS A 22 4.85 -18.30 -13.62
CA LYS A 22 4.76 -19.53 -12.83
C LYS A 22 5.55 -19.39 -11.53
N THR A 23 6.80 -18.95 -11.59
CA THR A 23 7.68 -18.76 -10.43
C THR A 23 7.12 -17.70 -9.48
N ASN A 24 6.58 -16.60 -10.03
CA ASN A 24 5.96 -15.55 -9.23
C ASN A 24 4.71 -16.04 -8.51
N ASN A 25 3.86 -16.83 -9.19
CA ASN A 25 2.68 -17.43 -8.56
C ASN A 25 3.06 -18.40 -7.44
N GLU A 26 4.04 -19.29 -7.68
CA GLU A 26 4.53 -20.23 -6.66
C GLU A 26 5.09 -19.47 -5.44
N SER A 27 5.85 -18.40 -5.65
CA SER A 27 6.37 -17.55 -4.58
C SER A 27 5.27 -16.82 -3.83
N PHE A 28 4.28 -16.28 -4.55
CA PHE A 28 3.12 -15.60 -3.97
C PHE A 28 2.29 -16.56 -3.11
N GLU A 29 2.03 -17.79 -3.61
CA GLU A 29 1.29 -18.80 -2.86
C GLU A 29 2.06 -19.25 -1.61
N LYS A 30 3.36 -19.46 -1.74
CA LYS A 30 4.24 -19.89 -0.65
C LYS A 30 4.37 -18.84 0.45
N ASN A 31 4.61 -17.59 0.09
CA ASN A 31 4.94 -16.54 1.07
C ASN A 31 3.73 -15.68 1.46
N GLY A 32 2.66 -15.72 0.66
CA GLY A 32 1.47 -14.90 0.84
C GLY A 32 1.66 -13.44 0.39
N TYR A 33 2.81 -13.10 -0.19
CA TYR A 33 3.10 -11.79 -0.77
C TYR A 33 4.16 -11.87 -1.86
N LEU A 34 4.23 -10.81 -2.68
CA LEU A 34 5.22 -10.62 -3.74
C LEU A 34 5.54 -9.13 -3.89
N VAL A 35 6.81 -8.78 -4.01
CA VAL A 35 7.23 -7.41 -4.37
C VAL A 35 7.30 -7.31 -5.88
N VAL A 36 6.64 -6.32 -6.44
CA VAL A 36 6.65 -6.03 -7.89
C VAL A 36 7.35 -4.69 -8.09
N LYS A 37 8.54 -4.74 -8.66
CA LYS A 37 9.30 -3.53 -9.00
C LYS A 37 8.68 -2.85 -10.21
N ASP A 38 8.74 -1.51 -10.23
CA ASP A 38 8.22 -0.67 -11.31
C ASP A 38 6.80 -1.05 -11.76
N LEU A 39 5.94 -1.37 -10.78
CA LEU A 39 4.56 -1.78 -11.06
C LEU A 39 3.81 -0.72 -11.84
N TRP A 40 4.02 0.56 -11.49
CA TRP A 40 3.42 1.71 -12.15
C TRP A 40 4.33 2.93 -12.13
N ASN A 41 4.18 3.80 -13.12
CA ASN A 41 4.86 5.09 -13.13
C ASN A 41 4.39 5.95 -11.94
N PRO A 42 5.25 6.31 -10.98
CA PRO A 42 4.86 7.08 -9.80
C PRO A 42 4.35 8.48 -10.14
N ASP A 43 4.79 9.09 -11.24
CA ASP A 43 4.32 10.42 -11.66
C ASP A 43 2.84 10.42 -12.06
N GLU A 44 2.35 9.30 -12.62
CA GLU A 44 0.92 9.13 -12.93
C GLU A 44 0.07 8.88 -11.67
N LEU A 45 0.68 8.42 -10.58
CA LEU A 45 0.04 8.20 -9.29
C LEU A 45 0.13 9.44 -8.39
N TYR A 46 1.09 10.32 -8.65
CA TYR A 46 1.35 11.47 -7.80
C TYR A 46 0.16 12.41 -7.75
N ARG A 47 -0.16 12.89 -6.56
CA ARG A 47 -1.02 14.03 -6.29
C ARG A 47 -0.47 14.84 -5.12
N GLU A 48 -0.79 16.11 -5.09
CA GLU A 48 -0.40 16.97 -3.99
C GLU A 48 -1.15 16.59 -2.71
N ASN A 49 -0.44 16.75 -1.60
CA ASN A 49 -1.05 16.67 -0.27
C ASN A 49 -1.76 18.00 0.02
N THR A 50 -3.06 18.01 -0.11
CA THR A 50 -3.87 19.23 0.03
C THR A 50 -4.04 19.70 1.47
N ASN A 51 -3.44 19.05 2.46
CA ASN A 51 -3.58 19.35 3.91
C ASN A 51 -5.03 19.54 4.39
N GLU A 52 -5.99 19.02 3.65
CA GLU A 52 -7.39 19.10 4.06
C GLU A 52 -7.63 18.09 5.18
N GLU A 53 -8.20 18.56 6.27
CA GLU A 53 -8.52 17.71 7.41
C GLU A 53 -9.58 16.68 7.05
N GLY A 54 -9.34 15.42 7.45
CA GLY A 54 -10.29 14.32 7.34
C GLY A 54 -10.15 13.45 6.10
N GLN A 55 -10.96 12.40 6.07
CA GLN A 55 -11.06 11.48 4.94
C GLN A 55 -11.98 12.04 3.87
N LYS A 56 -11.63 11.80 2.60
CA LYS A 56 -12.46 12.15 1.46
C LYS A 56 -12.98 10.91 0.76
N ASN A 57 -14.23 10.93 0.32
CA ASN A 57 -14.84 9.88 -0.46
C ASN A 57 -15.38 10.44 -1.76
N TYR A 58 -14.76 10.06 -2.86
CA TYR A 58 -15.17 10.44 -4.23
C TYR A 58 -16.13 9.42 -4.84
N TRP A 59 -16.87 8.69 -4.01
CA TRP A 59 -17.82 7.75 -4.53
C TRP A 59 -18.95 8.44 -5.27
N GLY A 60 -19.17 7.99 -6.48
CA GLY A 60 -20.15 8.52 -7.38
C GLY A 60 -19.54 8.92 -8.72
N LYS A 61 -20.39 9.20 -9.68
CA LYS A 61 -20.01 9.57 -11.04
C LYS A 61 -19.73 11.07 -11.21
N ARG A 62 -19.86 11.87 -10.12
CA ARG A 62 -19.80 13.32 -10.14
C ARG A 62 -18.76 13.83 -9.15
N GLU A 63 -17.95 14.76 -9.59
CA GLU A 63 -16.98 15.48 -8.76
C GLU A 63 -17.61 16.25 -7.61
N ASP A 64 -18.90 16.64 -7.76
CA ASP A 64 -19.70 17.35 -6.77
C ASP A 64 -20.22 16.46 -5.62
N GLN A 65 -20.04 15.16 -5.69
CA GLN A 65 -20.40 14.22 -4.62
C GLN A 65 -19.26 13.92 -3.65
N PHE A 66 -18.40 14.85 -3.50
CA PHE A 66 -17.33 14.84 -2.55
C PHE A 66 -17.87 14.87 -1.11
N LYS A 67 -17.65 13.81 -0.37
CA LYS A 67 -18.05 13.74 1.04
C LYS A 67 -16.82 13.64 1.92
N LEU A 68 -16.69 14.55 2.88
CA LEU A 68 -15.80 14.36 4.01
C LEU A 68 -16.38 13.25 4.88
N ILE A 69 -15.60 12.23 5.13
CA ILE A 69 -15.92 11.21 6.13
C ILE A 69 -15.27 11.63 7.43
N PRO A 70 -16.00 11.70 8.53
CA PRO A 70 -15.40 12.03 9.82
C PRO A 70 -14.41 10.94 10.21
N LYS A 71 -13.21 11.35 10.55
CA LYS A 71 -12.16 10.62 11.26
C LYS A 71 -11.69 9.29 10.65
N GLU A 72 -10.43 9.23 10.26
CA GLU A 72 -9.74 8.01 9.92
C GLU A 72 -9.64 7.09 11.15
N MET A 73 -10.29 5.92 11.09
CA MET A 73 -10.37 5.00 12.23
C MET A 73 -9.13 4.11 12.33
N GLN A 74 -8.46 3.80 11.21
CA GLN A 74 -7.33 2.88 11.19
C GLN A 74 -6.00 3.56 11.54
N VAL A 75 -5.81 4.79 11.04
CA VAL A 75 -4.61 5.60 11.30
C VAL A 75 -5.05 7.03 11.63
N GLU A 76 -5.20 7.33 12.90
CA GLU A 76 -5.68 8.63 13.36
C GLU A 76 -4.81 9.77 12.82
N GLY A 77 -5.45 10.80 12.26
CA GLY A 77 -4.80 11.99 11.72
C GLY A 77 -4.11 11.79 10.38
N SER A 78 -4.21 10.62 9.74
CA SER A 78 -3.80 10.44 8.34
C SER A 78 -4.85 11.02 7.39
N HIS A 79 -4.44 11.32 6.15
CA HIS A 79 -5.37 11.79 5.12
C HIS A 79 -5.59 10.67 4.09
N SER A 80 -6.80 10.16 4.01
CA SER A 80 -7.18 9.12 3.04
C SER A 80 -8.21 9.63 2.04
N SER A 81 -8.06 9.25 0.78
CA SER A 81 -9.02 9.56 -0.28
C SER A 81 -9.50 8.29 -0.94
N TYR A 82 -10.77 7.96 -0.72
CA TYR A 82 -11.43 6.79 -1.32
C TYR A 82 -11.97 7.15 -2.70
N TRP A 83 -11.70 6.30 -3.69
CA TRP A 83 -12.22 6.42 -5.05
C TRP A 83 -11.76 7.68 -5.79
N HIS A 84 -10.57 8.19 -5.46
CA HIS A 84 -10.04 9.36 -6.15
C HIS A 84 -10.04 9.12 -7.68
N PRO A 85 -10.62 10.04 -8.49
CA PRO A 85 -10.84 9.84 -9.93
C PRO A 85 -9.57 9.48 -10.71
N GLN A 86 -8.42 10.03 -10.31
CA GLN A 86 -7.11 9.77 -10.90
C GLN A 86 -6.76 8.28 -10.97
N TYR A 87 -7.13 7.50 -9.96
CA TYR A 87 -6.74 6.09 -9.87
C TYR A 87 -7.73 5.11 -10.50
N ARG A 88 -8.87 5.59 -11.00
CA ARG A 88 -9.96 4.72 -11.51
C ARG A 88 -9.51 3.81 -12.65
N SER A 89 -8.88 4.37 -13.69
CA SER A 89 -8.39 3.60 -14.83
C SER A 89 -7.15 2.77 -14.45
N ILE A 90 -6.29 3.32 -13.61
CA ILE A 90 -5.07 2.67 -13.13
C ILE A 90 -5.40 1.39 -12.35
N HIS A 91 -6.44 1.41 -11.50
CA HIS A 91 -6.91 0.24 -10.77
C HIS A 91 -7.17 -0.96 -11.69
N SER A 92 -7.89 -0.75 -12.80
CA SER A 92 -8.17 -1.82 -13.77
C SER A 92 -6.93 -2.25 -14.56
N GLN A 93 -6.04 -1.32 -14.86
CA GLN A 93 -4.81 -1.63 -15.60
C GLN A 93 -3.81 -2.39 -14.73
N ILE A 94 -3.68 -2.01 -13.45
CA ILE A 94 -2.88 -2.77 -12.47
C ILE A 94 -3.45 -4.18 -12.32
N ARG A 95 -4.78 -4.35 -12.22
CA ARG A 95 -5.40 -5.68 -12.20
C ARG A 95 -4.89 -6.57 -13.33
N LEU A 96 -4.88 -6.06 -14.56
CA LEU A 96 -4.42 -6.84 -15.72
C LEU A 96 -2.93 -7.22 -15.63
N LYS A 97 -2.10 -6.35 -15.05
CA LYS A 97 -0.68 -6.68 -14.77
C LYS A 97 -0.57 -7.77 -13.69
N LEU A 98 -1.31 -7.63 -12.60
CA LEU A 98 -1.30 -8.61 -11.51
C LEU A 98 -1.80 -9.99 -11.97
N GLU A 99 -2.86 -10.05 -12.78
CA GLU A 99 -3.35 -11.30 -13.38
C GLU A 99 -2.25 -12.03 -14.16
N LYS A 100 -1.43 -11.30 -14.92
CA LYS A 100 -0.28 -11.88 -15.65
C LYS A 100 0.82 -12.36 -14.69
N ILE A 101 1.06 -11.64 -13.60
CA ILE A 101 2.12 -11.95 -12.64
C ILE A 101 1.80 -13.21 -11.85
N ILE A 102 0.55 -13.35 -11.35
CA ILE A 102 0.16 -14.47 -10.51
C ILE A 102 -0.61 -15.57 -11.26
N GLY A 103 -0.91 -15.38 -12.54
CA GLY A 103 -1.63 -16.37 -13.36
C GLY A 103 -3.08 -16.62 -12.95
N LYS A 104 -3.73 -15.69 -12.25
CA LYS A 104 -5.10 -15.81 -11.75
C LYS A 104 -5.94 -14.62 -12.22
N LYS A 105 -7.23 -14.87 -12.49
CA LYS A 105 -8.18 -13.81 -12.82
C LYS A 105 -8.69 -13.10 -11.57
N LEU A 106 -8.82 -11.78 -11.66
CA LEU A 106 -9.21 -10.90 -10.56
C LEU A 106 -10.42 -10.05 -10.95
N TYR A 107 -11.25 -9.72 -9.96
CA TYR A 107 -12.24 -8.66 -10.06
C TYR A 107 -11.83 -7.47 -9.19
N ASN A 108 -12.04 -6.26 -9.71
CA ASN A 108 -11.84 -5.03 -8.93
C ASN A 108 -12.85 -4.99 -7.79
N THR A 109 -12.40 -4.56 -6.61
CA THR A 109 -13.27 -4.17 -5.52
C THR A 109 -13.20 -2.66 -5.34
N TYR A 110 -12.33 -2.14 -4.52
CA TYR A 110 -12.16 -0.70 -4.33
C TYR A 110 -10.69 -0.29 -4.22
N TYR A 111 -10.47 1.00 -4.12
CA TYR A 111 -9.15 1.57 -3.91
C TYR A 111 -9.25 2.85 -3.09
N TYR A 112 -8.15 3.17 -2.41
CA TYR A 112 -7.96 4.44 -1.74
C TYR A 112 -6.46 4.75 -1.64
N ASP A 113 -6.12 6.01 -1.43
CA ASP A 113 -4.75 6.40 -1.11
C ASP A 113 -4.69 7.05 0.28
N ARG A 114 -3.48 7.10 0.85
CA ARG A 114 -3.27 7.65 2.18
C ARG A 114 -1.94 8.37 2.28
N PHE A 115 -1.97 9.56 2.87
CA PHE A 115 -0.80 10.25 3.38
C PHE A 115 -0.62 9.95 4.86
N TYR A 116 0.54 9.45 5.21
CA TYR A 116 0.97 9.24 6.58
C TYR A 116 1.93 10.34 7.01
N TYR A 117 1.93 10.67 8.31
CA TYR A 117 2.78 11.68 8.91
C TYR A 117 3.61 11.11 10.06
N PRO A 118 4.72 11.77 10.46
CA PRO A 118 5.59 11.31 11.55
C PRO A 118 4.82 10.96 12.83
N GLY A 119 5.15 9.78 13.36
CA GLY A 119 4.50 9.22 14.56
C GLY A 119 3.27 8.36 14.27
N GLN A 120 2.71 8.42 13.07
CA GLN A 120 1.59 7.54 12.68
C GLN A 120 2.10 6.13 12.36
N ALA A 121 1.31 5.15 12.75
CA ALA A 121 1.57 3.73 12.54
C ALA A 121 0.35 3.06 11.92
N LEU A 122 0.56 1.95 11.26
CA LEU A 122 -0.52 1.06 10.86
C LEU A 122 -0.51 -0.16 11.80
N THR A 123 -1.51 -0.26 12.65
CA THR A 123 -1.62 -1.38 13.59
C THR A 123 -1.67 -2.72 12.85
N ILE A 124 -1.09 -3.76 13.44
CA ILE A 124 -1.14 -5.12 12.86
C ILE A 124 -2.60 -5.56 12.69
N HIS A 125 -2.93 -5.96 11.46
CA HIS A 125 -4.27 -6.42 11.09
C HIS A 125 -4.21 -7.30 9.85
N ALA A 126 -5.29 -8.02 9.58
CA ALA A 126 -5.61 -8.59 8.28
C ALA A 126 -6.79 -7.82 7.69
N ASP A 127 -6.84 -7.74 6.39
CA ASP A 127 -7.86 -7.00 5.66
C ASP A 127 -9.24 -7.68 5.71
N ARG A 128 -10.27 -6.90 5.38
CA ARG A 128 -11.64 -7.41 5.22
C ARG A 128 -11.79 -8.25 3.93
N PRO A 129 -12.87 -9.08 3.82
CA PRO A 129 -13.04 -10.03 2.71
C PRO A 129 -12.94 -9.42 1.28
N ALA A 130 -13.34 -8.17 1.08
CA ALA A 130 -13.23 -7.49 -0.21
C ALA A 130 -11.78 -7.12 -0.60
N CYS A 131 -10.82 -7.35 0.26
CA CYS A 131 -9.38 -7.13 0.05
C CYS A 131 -8.63 -8.47 0.01
N GLU A 132 -9.23 -9.50 -0.62
CA GLU A 132 -8.63 -10.83 -0.70
C GLU A 132 -7.23 -10.79 -1.30
N ILE A 133 -7.07 -10.02 -2.37
CA ILE A 133 -5.81 -9.72 -3.03
C ILE A 133 -5.63 -8.21 -2.99
N SER A 134 -4.60 -7.76 -2.33
CA SER A 134 -4.29 -6.34 -2.16
C SER A 134 -2.94 -6.02 -2.77
N VAL A 135 -2.79 -4.82 -3.33
CA VAL A 135 -1.48 -4.27 -3.67
C VAL A 135 -1.35 -2.87 -3.10
N SER A 136 -0.29 -2.68 -2.31
CA SER A 136 0.12 -1.39 -1.77
C SER A 136 1.23 -0.83 -2.66
N VAL A 137 0.99 0.29 -3.34
CA VAL A 137 1.97 0.94 -4.22
C VAL A 137 2.48 2.21 -3.54
N HIS A 138 3.80 2.32 -3.42
CA HIS A 138 4.43 3.55 -2.94
C HIS A 138 4.41 4.61 -4.03
N ILE A 139 3.96 5.82 -3.70
CA ILE A 139 3.84 6.92 -4.66
C ILE A 139 4.99 7.91 -4.48
N SER A 140 5.07 8.52 -3.30
CA SER A 140 6.03 9.56 -2.99
C SER A 140 6.25 9.72 -1.50
N ASP A 141 7.37 10.26 -1.14
CA ASP A 141 7.71 10.65 0.23
C ASP A 141 8.78 11.74 0.22
N ASN A 142 9.00 12.36 1.37
CA ASN A 142 10.12 13.25 1.59
C ASN A 142 10.90 12.90 2.87
N VAL A 143 10.80 11.64 3.29
CA VAL A 143 11.54 11.08 4.42
C VAL A 143 12.94 10.64 3.99
N LYS A 144 13.87 10.63 4.94
CA LYS A 144 15.26 10.26 4.67
C LYS A 144 15.45 8.80 4.30
N GLU A 145 14.69 7.92 4.95
CA GLU A 145 14.78 6.48 4.75
C GLU A 145 13.43 5.90 4.39
N ARG A 146 13.40 4.95 3.46
CA ARG A 146 12.17 4.23 3.08
C ARG A 146 11.55 3.57 4.31
N TRP A 147 10.27 3.81 4.49
CA TRP A 147 9.49 3.31 5.62
C TRP A 147 8.92 1.93 5.31
N PRO A 148 9.33 0.87 6.05
CA PRO A 148 8.97 -0.48 5.71
C PRO A 148 7.49 -0.80 5.98
N LEU A 149 6.92 -1.62 5.10
CA LEU A 149 5.68 -2.34 5.35
C LEU A 149 6.03 -3.74 5.81
N TRP A 150 5.53 -4.14 6.98
CA TRP A 150 5.72 -5.45 7.55
C TRP A 150 4.61 -6.41 7.16
N ILE A 151 4.95 -7.68 6.95
CA ILE A 151 3.99 -8.73 6.67
C ILE A 151 4.41 -10.03 7.34
N LYS A 152 3.43 -10.77 7.87
CA LYS A 152 3.65 -12.07 8.47
C LYS A 152 3.41 -13.18 7.45
N THR A 153 4.42 -14.01 7.19
CA THR A 153 4.32 -15.13 6.26
C THR A 153 3.43 -16.26 6.81
N PRO A 154 3.02 -17.24 5.97
CA PRO A 154 2.33 -18.44 6.44
C PRO A 154 3.11 -19.26 7.48
N TYR A 155 4.43 -19.12 7.48
CA TYR A 155 5.34 -19.82 8.42
C TYR A 155 5.56 -19.09 9.73
N GLY A 156 4.90 -17.93 9.92
CA GLY A 156 5.01 -17.13 11.14
C GLY A 156 6.17 -16.14 11.17
N GLU A 157 6.96 -16.05 10.10
CA GLU A 157 8.08 -15.11 9.97
C GLU A 157 7.56 -13.70 9.67
N ASN A 158 8.22 -12.68 10.22
CA ASN A 158 7.92 -11.29 9.93
C ASN A 158 8.92 -10.76 8.90
N HIS A 159 8.42 -10.39 7.73
CA HIS A 159 9.22 -9.79 6.67
C HIS A 159 8.94 -8.29 6.58
N SER A 160 10.00 -7.49 6.37
CA SER A 160 9.89 -6.06 6.11
C SER A 160 10.18 -5.74 4.64
N VAL A 161 9.29 -4.98 4.04
CA VAL A 161 9.38 -4.60 2.63
C VAL A 161 9.53 -3.09 2.52
N LYS A 162 10.62 -2.62 1.92
CA LYS A 162 10.83 -1.22 1.55
C LYS A 162 10.55 -1.07 0.06
N LEU A 163 9.66 -0.16 -0.26
CA LEU A 163 9.26 0.13 -1.65
C LEU A 163 9.84 1.46 -2.09
N ASP A 164 10.36 1.50 -3.30
CA ASP A 164 10.67 2.75 -4.00
C ASP A 164 9.40 3.29 -4.69
N PRO A 165 9.33 4.57 -5.04
CA PRO A 165 8.20 5.11 -5.80
C PRO A 165 7.94 4.29 -7.07
N GLY A 166 6.70 3.87 -7.26
CA GLY A 166 6.28 2.99 -8.37
C GLY A 166 6.30 1.49 -8.05
N ASP A 167 7.00 1.07 -7.01
CA ASP A 167 6.98 -0.33 -6.57
C ASP A 167 5.68 -0.68 -5.86
N GLY A 168 5.26 -1.95 -5.98
CA GLY A 168 4.10 -2.49 -5.30
C GLY A 168 4.40 -3.74 -4.48
N MET A 169 3.80 -3.85 -3.30
CA MET A 169 3.71 -5.12 -2.58
C MET A 169 2.32 -5.71 -2.79
N LEU A 170 2.26 -6.81 -3.56
CA LEU A 170 1.08 -7.63 -3.74
C LEU A 170 0.99 -8.63 -2.59
N TYR A 171 -0.18 -8.80 -1.94
CA TYR A 171 -0.32 -9.70 -0.81
C TYR A 171 -1.75 -10.22 -0.65
N LYS A 172 -1.88 -11.36 0.05
CA LYS A 172 -3.17 -11.95 0.43
C LYS A 172 -3.74 -11.22 1.64
N GLY A 173 -4.46 -10.13 1.40
CA GLY A 173 -4.89 -9.18 2.44
C GLY A 173 -5.66 -9.80 3.58
N CYS A 174 -6.62 -10.70 3.27
CA CYS A 174 -7.43 -11.38 4.29
C CYS A 174 -6.68 -12.42 5.11
N GLU A 175 -5.53 -12.90 4.63
CA GLU A 175 -4.81 -14.02 5.24
C GLU A 175 -3.53 -13.58 5.95
N ARG A 176 -2.92 -12.52 5.48
CA ARG A 176 -1.60 -12.10 5.96
C ARG A 176 -1.69 -10.89 6.87
N PRO A 177 -1.42 -11.04 8.15
CA PRO A 177 -1.26 -9.91 9.05
C PRO A 177 -0.14 -8.99 8.54
N HIS A 178 -0.43 -7.69 8.47
CA HIS A 178 0.53 -6.69 8.02
C HIS A 178 0.39 -5.40 8.82
N TRP A 179 1.47 -4.62 8.88
CA TRP A 179 1.53 -3.40 9.72
C TRP A 179 2.67 -2.49 9.31
N ARG A 180 2.69 -1.30 9.88
CA ARG A 180 3.83 -0.39 9.86
C ARG A 180 4.11 0.13 11.25
N ASP A 181 5.38 0.11 11.63
CA ASP A 181 5.85 0.80 12.84
C ASP A 181 5.64 2.31 12.69
N PRO A 182 5.68 3.10 13.78
CA PRO A 182 5.53 4.54 13.66
C PRO A 182 6.49 5.17 12.65
N LEU A 183 5.96 6.00 11.73
CA LEU A 183 6.80 6.74 10.80
C LEU A 183 7.79 7.62 11.58
N PRO A 184 9.11 7.48 11.37
CA PRO A 184 10.10 8.17 12.17
C PRO A 184 9.99 9.70 12.03
N LYS A 185 10.16 10.37 13.17
CA LYS A 185 10.40 11.82 13.18
C LYS A 185 11.83 12.13 12.76
N GLU A 186 12.00 13.12 11.93
CA GLU A 186 13.31 13.60 11.54
C GLU A 186 13.63 14.96 12.19
N TYR A 187 14.91 15.20 12.41
CA TYR A 187 15.40 16.40 13.03
C TYR A 187 16.50 17.02 12.18
N ARG A 188 16.55 18.35 12.18
CA ARG A 188 17.68 19.11 11.65
C ARG A 188 18.37 19.89 12.77
N ARG A 189 19.64 20.17 12.63
CA ARG A 189 20.34 21.12 13.51
C ARG A 189 20.26 22.52 12.89
N THR A 190 19.93 23.49 13.73
CA THR A 190 20.07 24.89 13.36
C THR A 190 21.56 25.24 13.27
N TRP A 191 21.86 26.43 12.77
CA TRP A 191 23.25 26.93 12.72
C TRP A 191 23.88 27.14 14.11
N TYR A 192 23.07 27.27 15.16
CA TYR A 192 23.55 27.30 16.58
C TYR A 192 23.59 25.89 17.21
N GLY A 193 23.43 24.84 16.46
CA GLY A 193 23.46 23.45 16.96
C GLY A 193 22.18 22.94 17.63
N ILE A 194 21.10 23.73 17.70
CA ILE A 194 19.83 23.32 18.31
C ILE A 194 19.16 22.26 17.41
N LYS A 195 18.70 21.16 18.02
CA LYS A 195 17.95 20.10 17.33
C LYS A 195 16.47 20.52 17.19
N VAL A 196 16.00 20.68 15.96
CA VAL A 196 14.61 21.06 15.65
C VAL A 196 13.96 20.00 14.80
N GLU A 197 12.72 19.63 15.12
CA GLU A 197 11.93 18.67 14.36
C GLU A 197 11.63 19.22 12.95
N LYS A 198 11.87 18.39 11.93
CA LYS A 198 11.59 18.70 10.54
C LYS A 198 10.09 18.62 10.31
N LYS A 199 9.49 19.69 9.82
CA LYS A 199 8.04 19.77 9.52
C LYS A 199 7.75 19.36 8.09
N GLY A 200 6.49 19.00 7.81
CA GLY A 200 6.01 18.70 6.46
C GLY A 200 6.46 17.34 5.91
N LEU A 201 6.98 16.46 6.76
CA LEU A 201 7.30 15.09 6.34
C LEU A 201 6.00 14.31 6.07
N TYR A 202 6.04 13.50 5.02
CA TYR A 202 4.93 12.61 4.66
C TYR A 202 5.43 11.35 3.97
N TYR A 203 4.57 10.35 3.94
CA TYR A 203 4.69 9.13 3.14
C TYR A 203 3.36 8.84 2.46
N HIS A 204 3.33 8.79 1.13
CA HIS A 204 2.12 8.65 0.32
C HIS A 204 2.09 7.31 -0.41
N GLN A 205 0.99 6.58 -0.28
CA GLN A 205 0.77 5.33 -0.98
C GLN A 205 -0.69 5.15 -1.38
N VAL A 206 -0.92 4.32 -2.38
CA VAL A 206 -2.25 3.90 -2.83
C VAL A 206 -2.41 2.40 -2.62
N PHE A 207 -3.62 2.00 -2.25
CA PHE A 207 -4.04 0.62 -2.04
C PHE A 207 -5.09 0.25 -3.08
N PHE A 208 -4.81 -0.77 -3.87
CA PHE A 208 -5.74 -1.34 -4.82
C PHE A 208 -6.16 -2.72 -4.35
N HIS A 209 -7.46 -2.98 -4.30
CA HIS A 209 -8.02 -4.21 -3.77
C HIS A 209 -8.79 -4.98 -4.82
N TYR A 210 -8.69 -6.30 -4.74
CA TYR A 210 -9.26 -7.26 -5.67
C TYR A 210 -9.73 -8.51 -4.94
N VAL A 211 -10.55 -9.29 -5.64
CA VAL A 211 -10.90 -10.67 -5.25
C VAL A 211 -10.62 -11.61 -6.41
N LEU A 212 -10.36 -12.87 -6.10
CA LEU A 212 -10.23 -13.91 -7.13
C LEU A 212 -11.55 -14.08 -7.86
N ALA A 213 -11.52 -14.12 -9.20
CA ALA A 213 -12.72 -14.19 -10.03
C ALA A 213 -13.47 -15.53 -9.86
N ASP A 214 -12.72 -16.59 -9.60
CA ASP A 214 -13.20 -17.97 -9.36
C ASP A 214 -13.21 -18.36 -7.86
N GLY A 215 -12.92 -17.38 -6.98
CA GLY A 215 -12.84 -17.58 -5.53
C GLY A 215 -14.20 -17.42 -4.83
N VAL A 216 -14.28 -17.89 -3.60
CA VAL A 216 -15.48 -17.78 -2.74
C VAL A 216 -15.84 -16.33 -2.40
N ARG A 217 -14.92 -15.39 -2.60
CA ARG A 217 -15.12 -13.96 -2.36
C ARG A 217 -15.44 -13.14 -3.62
N SER A 218 -15.66 -13.81 -4.77
CA SER A 218 -15.97 -13.14 -6.04
C SER A 218 -17.22 -12.24 -5.99
N HIS A 219 -18.14 -12.53 -5.06
CA HIS A 219 -19.34 -11.71 -4.82
C HIS A 219 -19.06 -10.30 -4.27
N PHE A 220 -17.83 -10.02 -3.80
CA PHE A 220 -17.40 -8.68 -3.45
C PHE A 220 -16.93 -7.84 -4.66
N ALA A 221 -17.02 -8.38 -5.88
CA ALA A 221 -16.71 -7.62 -7.08
C ALA A 221 -17.47 -6.29 -7.12
N GLY A 222 -16.75 -5.18 -7.35
CA GLY A 222 -17.34 -3.84 -7.33
C GLY A 222 -17.75 -3.34 -5.94
N ASP A 223 -17.28 -3.97 -4.87
CA ASP A 223 -17.52 -3.50 -3.50
C ASP A 223 -17.06 -2.04 -3.34
N SER A 224 -17.90 -1.27 -2.71
CA SER A 224 -17.75 0.19 -2.62
C SER A 224 -17.25 0.66 -1.25
N CYS A 225 -16.72 -0.23 -0.44
CA CYS A 225 -16.25 0.11 0.91
C CYS A 225 -17.37 0.75 1.78
N LYS A 226 -18.59 0.20 1.70
CA LYS A 226 -19.74 0.63 2.51
C LYS A 226 -19.64 0.08 3.92
#